data_9e1424d42a885d205819c438edef8cec
#
_entry.id   9e1424d42a885d205819c438edef8cec
#
_cell.length_a   1.000
_cell.length_b   1.000
_cell.length_c   1.000
_cell.angle_alpha   90.00
_cell.angle_beta   90.00
_cell.angle_gamma   90.00
#
_symmetry.space_group_name_H-M   'P 1'
#
loop_
_entity.id
_entity.type
_entity.pdbx_description
1 polymer ?
#
loop_
_entity_poly.entity_id
_entity_poly.type
_entity_poly.pdbx_seq_one_letter_code
_entity_poly.pdbx_strand_id
1 'polypeptide(L)'
;MTDTPTHPIDKELVAKRFSYSRSTYDREASVQRQVAEKMMRLLTDALLSAGIPRPQLPTHFRHIVELGCGTGSYSRMLLNPLQPETLLLNDLCRDMEECVRELCTTRTPRVSFLPGDAEALDFPRETDLITSCSTLQWFNDPGAFLTRCHQALVADGLLAFSTFGTTNMHEIRQLTGHGLDYLSVEELQALLSPHFDILHAEEEVVTLPFPTPQ
;
A
#
# COMPACT_ATOMS: atom_id res chain seq x y z
N MET A 1 19.96 13.84 7.76
CA MET A 1 19.90 14.30 6.36
C MET A 1 19.62 13.06 5.56
N THR A 2 18.37 12.85 5.16
CA THR A 2 17.98 11.74 4.30
C THR A 2 18.50 12.08 2.91
N ASP A 3 19.45 11.28 2.41
CA ASP A 3 19.91 11.40 1.02
C ASP A 3 18.70 11.24 0.11
N THR A 4 18.36 12.29 -0.62
CA THR A 4 17.39 12.24 -1.72
C THR A 4 17.88 11.18 -2.71
N PRO A 5 17.02 10.27 -3.19
CA PRO A 5 17.43 9.25 -4.14
C PRO A 5 18.17 9.88 -5.31
N THR A 6 19.29 9.31 -5.69
CA THR A 6 20.19 9.83 -6.72
C THR A 6 19.52 10.01 -8.09
N HIS A 7 18.36 9.36 -8.30
CA HIS A 7 17.50 9.55 -9.46
C HIS A 7 16.04 9.45 -9.06
N PRO A 8 15.22 10.50 -9.27
CA PRO A 8 13.80 10.44 -8.99
C PRO A 8 13.12 9.37 -9.84
N ILE A 9 12.16 8.68 -9.27
CA ILE A 9 11.37 7.67 -9.96
C ILE A 9 10.48 8.35 -11.01
N ASP A 10 10.60 7.91 -12.25
CA ASP A 10 9.75 8.36 -13.35
C ASP A 10 8.33 7.79 -13.21
N LYS A 11 7.46 8.57 -12.58
CA LYS A 11 6.05 8.20 -12.30
C LYS A 11 5.25 7.94 -13.58
N GLU A 12 5.54 8.65 -14.67
CA GLU A 12 4.86 8.45 -15.96
C GLU A 12 5.22 7.10 -16.56
N LEU A 13 6.50 6.74 -16.51
CA LEU A 13 6.96 5.43 -16.94
C LEU A 13 6.38 4.30 -16.10
N VAL A 14 6.31 4.49 -14.78
CA VAL A 14 5.69 3.53 -13.86
C VAL A 14 4.22 3.31 -14.24
N ALA A 15 3.42 4.37 -14.35
CA ALA A 15 2.01 4.29 -14.74
C ALA A 15 1.82 3.57 -16.07
N LYS A 16 2.66 3.91 -17.08
CA LYS A 16 2.62 3.29 -18.40
C LYS A 16 2.90 1.78 -18.35
N ARG A 17 3.88 1.35 -17.58
CA ARG A 17 4.23 -0.08 -17.42
C ARG A 17 3.11 -0.87 -16.76
N PHE A 18 2.49 -0.32 -15.71
CA PHE A 18 1.34 -0.95 -15.05
C PHE A 18 0.12 -1.01 -15.98
N SER A 19 -0.14 0.02 -16.79
CA SER A 19 -1.20 -0.02 -17.80
C SER A 19 -1.01 -1.19 -18.78
N TYR A 20 0.18 -1.41 -19.28
CA TYR A 20 0.47 -2.53 -20.19
C TYR A 20 0.33 -3.91 -19.55
N SER A 21 0.73 -4.08 -18.30
CA SER A 21 0.66 -5.37 -17.62
C SER A 21 -0.72 -5.68 -17.00
N ARG A 22 -1.66 -4.74 -17.04
CA ARG A 22 -2.98 -4.80 -16.41
C ARG A 22 -3.71 -6.15 -16.59
N SER A 23 -3.72 -6.67 -17.83
CA SER A 23 -4.46 -7.90 -18.15
C SER A 23 -3.81 -9.20 -17.66
N THR A 24 -2.52 -9.17 -17.36
CA THR A 24 -1.75 -10.34 -16.91
C THR A 24 -1.39 -10.27 -15.44
N TYR A 25 -1.49 -9.08 -14.84
CA TYR A 25 -1.01 -8.78 -13.51
C TYR A 25 -1.52 -9.74 -12.44
N ASP A 26 -2.83 -9.96 -12.36
CA ASP A 26 -3.44 -10.82 -11.33
C ASP A 26 -3.00 -12.28 -11.44
N ARG A 27 -2.67 -12.76 -12.62
CA ARG A 27 -2.18 -14.12 -12.83
C ARG A 27 -0.73 -14.28 -12.35
N GLU A 28 0.07 -13.24 -12.51
CA GLU A 28 1.52 -13.26 -12.24
C GLU A 28 1.84 -12.74 -10.83
N ALA A 29 0.94 -11.99 -10.21
CA ALA A 29 1.13 -11.33 -8.91
C ALA A 29 0.89 -12.29 -7.71
N SER A 30 1.50 -13.49 -7.72
CA SER A 30 1.31 -14.47 -6.63
C SER A 30 1.86 -13.97 -5.29
N VAL A 31 3.00 -13.29 -5.29
CA VAL A 31 3.61 -12.72 -4.07
C VAL A 31 2.74 -11.59 -3.53
N GLN A 32 2.29 -10.67 -4.41
CA GLN A 32 1.44 -9.55 -4.01
C GLN A 32 0.11 -10.03 -3.40
N ARG A 33 -0.43 -11.15 -3.90
CA ARG A 33 -1.63 -11.77 -3.30
C ARG A 33 -1.34 -12.31 -1.89
N GLN A 34 -0.23 -13.01 -1.68
CA GLN A 34 0.17 -13.48 -0.35
C GLN A 34 0.38 -12.32 0.62
N VAL A 35 1.01 -11.24 0.16
CA VAL A 35 1.19 -10.01 0.93
C VAL A 35 -0.17 -9.41 1.31
N ALA A 36 -1.10 -9.28 0.35
CA ALA A 36 -2.45 -8.77 0.60
C ALA A 36 -3.22 -9.62 1.62
N GLU A 37 -3.17 -10.94 1.51
CA GLU A 37 -3.78 -11.87 2.47
C GLU A 37 -3.17 -11.73 3.87
N LYS A 38 -1.85 -11.56 3.95
CA LYS A 38 -1.16 -11.34 5.24
C LYS A 38 -1.54 -10.00 5.85
N MET A 39 -1.57 -8.94 5.05
CA MET A 39 -2.04 -7.61 5.48
C MET A 39 -3.46 -7.68 6.04
N MET A 40 -4.37 -8.39 5.37
CA MET A 40 -5.75 -8.57 5.85
C MET A 40 -5.81 -9.32 7.18
N ARG A 41 -5.02 -10.38 7.36
CA ARG A 41 -4.93 -11.09 8.66
C ARG A 41 -4.47 -10.14 9.76
N LEU A 42 -3.39 -9.38 9.55
CA LEU A 42 -2.87 -8.44 10.54
C LEU A 42 -3.88 -7.35 10.90
N LEU A 43 -4.60 -6.81 9.90
CA LEU A 43 -5.66 -5.82 10.12
C LEU A 43 -6.84 -6.40 10.92
N THR A 44 -7.30 -7.60 10.56
CA THR A 44 -8.41 -8.26 11.29
C THR A 44 -8.00 -8.68 12.68
N ASP A 45 -6.78 -9.16 12.87
CA ASP A 45 -6.26 -9.50 14.20
C ASP A 45 -6.09 -8.27 15.07
N ALA A 46 -5.67 -7.14 14.51
CA ALA A 46 -5.63 -5.86 15.23
C ALA A 46 -7.01 -5.42 15.72
N LEU A 47 -8.07 -5.61 14.92
CA LEU A 47 -9.45 -5.33 15.30
C LEU A 47 -10.01 -6.34 16.31
N LEU A 48 -9.68 -7.63 16.16
CA LEU A 48 -10.19 -8.70 17.00
C LEU A 48 -9.44 -8.84 18.33
N SER A 49 -8.21 -8.34 18.41
CA SER A 49 -7.41 -8.29 19.64
C SER A 49 -7.99 -7.35 20.72
N ALA A 50 -9.24 -6.95 20.59
CA ALA A 50 -10.04 -6.23 21.59
C ALA A 50 -10.14 -6.91 22.98
N GLY A 51 -9.50 -8.08 23.18
CA GLY A 51 -9.32 -8.72 24.49
C GLY A 51 -8.10 -8.22 25.28
N ILE A 52 -7.18 -7.49 24.64
CA ILE A 52 -6.11 -6.77 25.33
C ILE A 52 -6.61 -5.32 25.44
N PRO A 53 -6.62 -4.70 26.64
CA PRO A 53 -7.00 -3.30 26.76
C PRO A 53 -5.97 -2.45 26.03
N ARG A 54 -6.14 -2.26 24.73
CA ARG A 54 -5.56 -1.17 23.95
C ARG A 54 -6.69 -0.18 23.72
N PRO A 55 -6.85 0.81 24.61
CA PRO A 55 -7.95 1.77 24.52
C PRO A 55 -7.90 2.67 23.31
N GLN A 56 -7.03 2.36 22.35
CA GLN A 56 -6.58 3.26 21.31
C GLN A 56 -6.75 2.74 19.88
N LEU A 57 -7.24 1.51 19.64
CA LEU A 57 -7.53 1.08 18.27
C LEU A 57 -9.01 1.27 17.95
N PRO A 58 -9.35 1.77 16.74
CA PRO A 58 -10.73 1.89 16.32
C PRO A 58 -11.38 0.50 16.28
N THR A 59 -12.57 0.37 16.82
CA THR A 59 -13.36 -0.86 16.76
C THR A 59 -13.95 -1.09 15.36
N HIS A 60 -13.86 -0.10 14.49
CA HIS A 60 -14.45 -0.11 13.16
C HIS A 60 -13.77 0.95 12.28
N PHE A 61 -13.41 0.59 11.05
CA PHE A 61 -12.88 1.53 10.06
C PHE A 61 -14.01 1.99 9.13
N ARG A 62 -14.55 3.19 9.38
CA ARG A 62 -15.63 3.75 8.56
C ARG A 62 -15.14 4.37 7.26
N HIS A 63 -14.02 5.09 7.32
CA HIS A 63 -13.44 5.82 6.21
C HIS A 63 -12.05 5.27 5.89
N ILE A 64 -11.96 4.54 4.79
CA ILE A 64 -10.71 3.89 4.35
C ILE A 64 -10.19 4.56 3.10
N VAL A 65 -8.89 4.77 3.03
CA VAL A 65 -8.14 5.15 1.84
C VAL A 65 -7.16 4.03 1.48
N GLU A 66 -7.28 3.49 0.29
CA GLU A 66 -6.32 2.53 -0.28
C GLU A 66 -5.50 3.20 -1.37
N LEU A 67 -4.17 3.10 -1.26
CA LEU A 67 -3.21 3.69 -2.19
C LEU A 67 -2.55 2.61 -3.05
N GLY A 68 -2.50 2.85 -4.37
CA GLY A 68 -2.00 1.88 -5.33
C GLY A 68 -2.91 0.66 -5.42
N CYS A 69 -4.22 0.87 -5.63
CA CYS A 69 -5.21 -0.22 -5.62
C CYS A 69 -5.03 -1.23 -6.77
N GLY A 70 -4.33 -0.85 -7.85
CA GLY A 70 -4.10 -1.70 -9.01
C GLY A 70 -5.40 -2.27 -9.58
N THR A 71 -5.43 -3.58 -9.78
CA THR A 71 -6.61 -4.29 -10.29
C THR A 71 -7.74 -4.44 -9.26
N GLY A 72 -7.55 -3.94 -8.03
CA GLY A 72 -8.54 -4.00 -6.94
C GLY A 72 -8.57 -5.34 -6.19
N SER A 73 -7.54 -6.15 -6.32
CA SER A 73 -7.47 -7.45 -5.63
C SER A 73 -7.51 -7.27 -4.11
N TYR A 74 -6.70 -6.37 -3.57
CA TYR A 74 -6.71 -6.05 -2.14
C TYR A 74 -7.95 -5.26 -1.73
N SER A 75 -8.44 -4.35 -2.59
CA SER A 75 -9.68 -3.60 -2.36
C SER A 75 -10.86 -4.52 -2.06
N ARG A 76 -11.01 -5.61 -2.83
CA ARG A 76 -12.07 -6.60 -2.62
C ARG A 76 -11.93 -7.33 -1.29
N MET A 77 -10.71 -7.54 -0.81
CA MET A 77 -10.47 -8.17 0.50
C MET A 77 -10.83 -7.23 1.66
N LEU A 78 -10.66 -5.90 1.49
CA LEU A 78 -11.01 -4.91 2.53
C LEU A 78 -12.52 -4.83 2.77
N LEU A 79 -13.33 -4.93 1.72
CA LEU A 79 -14.77 -4.62 1.78
C LEU A 79 -15.55 -5.55 2.70
N ASN A 80 -15.32 -6.86 2.61
CA ASN A 80 -16.16 -7.83 3.32
C ASN A 80 -15.91 -7.86 4.83
N PRO A 81 -14.66 -8.03 5.32
CA PRO A 81 -14.43 -8.09 6.76
C PRO A 81 -14.50 -6.71 7.44
N LEU A 82 -14.13 -5.63 6.76
CA LEU A 82 -14.08 -4.31 7.39
C LEU A 82 -15.37 -3.51 7.27
N GLN A 83 -16.21 -3.78 6.26
CA GLN A 83 -17.50 -3.14 6.01
C GLN A 83 -17.48 -1.60 6.16
N PRO A 84 -16.59 -0.89 5.46
CA PRO A 84 -16.47 0.56 5.61
C PRO A 84 -17.73 1.30 5.13
N GLU A 85 -17.93 2.53 5.60
CA GLU A 85 -18.94 3.44 5.03
C GLU A 85 -18.44 4.01 3.70
N THR A 86 -17.16 4.36 3.63
CA THR A 86 -16.50 4.86 2.42
C THR A 86 -15.15 4.19 2.19
N LEU A 87 -14.85 3.88 0.95
CA LEU A 87 -13.54 3.42 0.49
C LEU A 87 -13.09 4.28 -0.69
N LEU A 88 -12.04 5.06 -0.48
CA LEU A 88 -11.37 5.79 -1.55
C LEU A 88 -10.23 4.94 -2.10
N LEU A 89 -10.32 4.58 -3.36
CA LEU A 89 -9.28 3.87 -4.11
C LEU A 89 -8.44 4.88 -4.87
N ASN A 90 -7.13 4.83 -4.70
CA ASN A 90 -6.21 5.63 -5.48
C ASN A 90 -5.26 4.74 -6.28
N ASP A 91 -4.93 5.16 -7.47
CA ASP A 91 -3.83 4.60 -8.26
C ASP A 91 -3.19 5.66 -9.16
N LEU A 92 -1.86 5.54 -9.34
CA LEU A 92 -1.11 6.39 -10.26
C LEU A 92 -1.57 6.17 -11.72
N CYS A 93 -1.88 4.91 -12.06
CA CYS A 93 -2.35 4.51 -13.39
C CYS A 93 -3.87 4.70 -13.49
N ARG A 94 -4.32 5.71 -14.23
CA ARG A 94 -5.75 5.98 -14.46
C ARG A 94 -6.51 4.78 -15.04
N ASP A 95 -5.87 3.95 -15.84
CA ASP A 95 -6.52 2.81 -16.49
C ASP A 95 -6.98 1.74 -15.49
N MET A 96 -6.49 1.78 -14.24
CA MET A 96 -6.96 0.91 -13.16
C MET A 96 -8.42 1.20 -12.75
N GLU A 97 -8.97 2.38 -13.08
CA GLU A 97 -10.38 2.70 -12.88
C GLU A 97 -11.32 1.65 -13.50
N GLU A 98 -10.95 1.11 -14.68
CA GLU A 98 -11.73 0.06 -15.32
C GLU A 98 -11.77 -1.24 -14.52
N CYS A 99 -10.65 -1.58 -13.84
CA CYS A 99 -10.52 -2.80 -13.06
C CYS A 99 -11.37 -2.76 -11.78
N VAL A 100 -11.60 -1.56 -11.23
CA VAL A 100 -12.35 -1.36 -9.98
C VAL A 100 -13.74 -0.77 -10.19
N ARG A 101 -14.15 -0.56 -11.43
CA ARG A 101 -15.44 0.09 -11.79
C ARG A 101 -16.64 -0.56 -11.12
N GLU A 102 -16.67 -1.89 -11.07
CA GLU A 102 -17.76 -2.63 -10.43
C GLU A 102 -17.88 -2.32 -8.93
N LEU A 103 -16.76 -2.09 -8.24
CA LEU A 103 -16.74 -1.70 -6.83
C LEU A 103 -17.34 -0.30 -6.64
N CYS A 104 -17.08 0.61 -7.58
CA CYS A 104 -17.57 1.99 -7.54
C CYS A 104 -19.08 2.11 -7.84
N THR A 105 -19.74 1.05 -8.25
CA THR A 105 -21.20 1.05 -8.48
C THR A 105 -22.02 0.74 -7.22
N THR A 106 -21.38 0.26 -6.16
CA THR A 106 -22.06 -0.05 -4.90
C THR A 106 -22.48 1.24 -4.18
N ARG A 107 -23.63 1.20 -3.50
CA ARG A 107 -24.13 2.34 -2.72
C ARG A 107 -23.69 2.27 -1.25
N THR A 108 -23.42 1.08 -0.77
CA THR A 108 -22.98 0.80 0.60
C THR A 108 -22.08 -0.42 0.57
N PRO A 109 -20.79 -0.25 0.84
CA PRO A 109 -20.08 1.02 1.08
C PRO A 109 -20.06 1.92 -0.16
N ARG A 110 -19.84 3.22 0.04
CA ARG A 110 -19.54 4.14 -1.06
C ARG A 110 -18.07 3.98 -1.46
N VAL A 111 -17.84 3.39 -2.62
CA VAL A 111 -16.51 3.25 -3.20
C VAL A 111 -16.30 4.31 -4.27
N SER A 112 -15.16 4.97 -4.26
CA SER A 112 -14.77 5.94 -5.29
C SER A 112 -13.32 5.72 -5.71
N PHE A 113 -13.02 6.06 -6.98
CA PHE A 113 -11.67 5.99 -7.53
C PHE A 113 -11.13 7.39 -7.80
N LEU A 114 -9.88 7.64 -7.40
CA LEU A 114 -9.17 8.90 -7.62
C LEU A 114 -7.81 8.61 -8.27
N PRO A 115 -7.65 8.85 -9.57
CA PRO A 115 -6.37 8.68 -10.24
C PRO A 115 -5.39 9.78 -9.84
N GLY A 116 -4.14 9.42 -9.66
CA GLY A 116 -3.06 10.37 -9.40
C GLY A 116 -1.98 9.84 -8.47
N ASP A 117 -0.92 10.63 -8.36
CA ASP A 117 0.21 10.31 -7.50
C ASP A 117 -0.19 10.46 -6.01
N ALA A 118 -0.09 9.38 -5.26
CA ALA A 118 -0.37 9.37 -3.83
C ALA A 118 0.48 10.38 -3.03
N GLU A 119 1.69 10.69 -3.51
CA GLU A 119 2.55 11.71 -2.91
C GLU A 119 2.04 13.14 -3.12
N ALA A 120 1.12 13.38 -4.05
CA ALA A 120 0.54 14.68 -4.35
C ALA A 120 -0.95 14.80 -3.96
N LEU A 121 -1.58 13.70 -3.50
CA LEU A 121 -2.99 13.71 -3.16
C LEU A 121 -3.30 14.50 -1.89
N ASP A 122 -4.43 15.20 -1.92
CA ASP A 122 -5.09 15.68 -0.71
C ASP A 122 -5.97 14.56 -0.15
N PHE A 123 -5.56 14.00 0.97
CA PHE A 123 -6.34 12.97 1.64
C PHE A 123 -7.62 13.53 2.27
N PRO A 124 -8.73 12.75 2.24
CA PRO A 124 -9.89 13.07 3.05
C PRO A 124 -9.49 13.21 4.52
N ARG A 125 -9.97 14.23 5.19
CA ARG A 125 -9.84 14.35 6.66
C ARG A 125 -10.72 13.32 7.34
N GLU A 126 -10.38 12.98 8.58
CA GLU A 126 -11.14 11.99 9.38
C GLU A 126 -11.10 10.57 8.78
N THR A 127 -9.97 10.22 8.17
CA THR A 127 -9.72 8.86 7.69
C THR A 127 -9.37 7.95 8.86
N ASP A 128 -10.04 6.79 8.98
CA ASP A 128 -9.79 5.82 10.05
C ASP A 128 -8.63 4.87 9.70
N LEU A 129 -8.50 4.55 8.41
CA LEU A 129 -7.45 3.66 7.89
C LEU A 129 -6.90 4.18 6.57
N ILE A 130 -5.59 4.39 6.53
CA ILE A 130 -4.85 4.50 5.26
C ILE A 130 -4.10 3.20 5.06
N THR A 131 -4.30 2.55 3.91
CA THR A 131 -3.65 1.27 3.63
C THR A 131 -3.07 1.21 2.22
N SER A 132 -2.03 0.39 2.05
CA SER A 132 -1.34 0.23 0.77
C SER A 132 -0.61 -1.11 0.69
N CYS A 133 -0.78 -1.83 -0.41
CA CYS A 133 -0.03 -3.05 -0.68
C CYS A 133 0.98 -2.84 -1.80
N SER A 134 2.27 -2.98 -1.50
CA SER A 134 3.37 -2.98 -2.49
C SER A 134 3.41 -1.73 -3.38
N THR A 135 3.27 -0.54 -2.77
CA THR A 135 3.24 0.74 -3.51
C THR A 135 4.34 1.71 -3.07
N LEU A 136 4.70 1.71 -1.76
CA LEU A 136 5.61 2.70 -1.17
C LEU A 136 7.00 2.74 -1.83
N GLN A 137 7.47 1.63 -2.41
CA GLN A 137 8.73 1.56 -3.15
C GLN A 137 8.78 2.46 -4.39
N TRP A 138 7.64 2.98 -4.84
CA TRP A 138 7.52 3.88 -5.98
C TRP A 138 7.50 5.36 -5.59
N PHE A 139 7.74 5.68 -4.31
CA PHE A 139 7.69 7.04 -3.80
C PHE A 139 9.07 7.69 -3.82
N ASN A 140 9.09 8.99 -4.12
CA ASN A 140 10.29 9.80 -4.14
C ASN A 140 10.63 10.40 -2.77
N ASP A 141 9.60 10.70 -1.96
CA ASP A 141 9.72 11.21 -0.60
C ASP A 141 8.76 10.49 0.35
N PRO A 142 9.08 9.25 0.75
CA PRO A 142 8.24 8.49 1.68
C PRO A 142 8.08 9.19 3.04
N GLY A 143 9.07 9.98 3.49
CA GLY A 143 8.99 10.71 4.77
C GLY A 143 7.91 11.80 4.74
N ALA A 144 7.90 12.65 3.72
CA ALA A 144 6.84 13.66 3.53
C ALA A 144 5.48 13.00 3.37
N PHE A 145 5.39 11.89 2.63
CA PHE A 145 4.16 11.13 2.48
C PHE A 145 3.63 10.60 3.83
N LEU A 146 4.46 9.98 4.65
CA LEU A 146 4.07 9.45 5.97
C LEU A 146 3.59 10.57 6.91
N THR A 147 4.23 11.74 6.87
CA THR A 147 3.77 12.93 7.60
C THR A 147 2.36 13.34 7.17
N ARG A 148 2.04 13.31 5.88
CA ARG A 148 0.70 13.63 5.36
C ARG A 148 -0.34 12.59 5.73
N CYS A 149 0.03 11.30 5.75
CA CYS A 149 -0.85 10.25 6.27
C CYS A 149 -1.24 10.53 7.73
N HIS A 150 -0.27 10.88 8.56
CA HIS A 150 -0.53 11.25 9.96
C HIS A 150 -1.51 12.43 10.09
N GLN A 151 -1.37 13.45 9.25
CA GLN A 151 -2.26 14.63 9.27
C GLN A 151 -3.70 14.34 8.79
N ALA A 152 -3.90 13.29 8.00
CA ALA A 152 -5.19 12.89 7.45
C ALA A 152 -5.95 11.92 8.36
N LEU A 153 -5.24 11.14 9.15
CA LEU A 153 -5.81 10.17 10.06
C LEU A 153 -6.46 10.84 11.27
N VAL A 154 -7.57 10.26 11.72
CA VAL A 154 -8.17 10.59 13.03
C VAL A 154 -7.20 10.23 14.17
N ALA A 155 -7.44 10.78 15.37
CA ALA A 155 -6.79 10.27 16.57
C ALA A 155 -7.06 8.76 16.67
N ASP A 156 -6.02 7.97 16.94
CA ASP A 156 -6.06 6.50 16.94
C ASP A 156 -6.34 5.85 15.57
N GLY A 157 -6.30 6.61 14.47
CA GLY A 157 -6.37 6.07 13.12
C GLY A 157 -5.15 5.21 12.78
N LEU A 158 -5.32 4.26 11.87
CA LEU A 158 -4.30 3.28 11.51
C LEU A 158 -3.69 3.54 10.14
N LEU A 159 -2.37 3.46 10.07
CA LEU A 159 -1.61 3.34 8.82
C LEU A 159 -1.11 1.90 8.69
N ALA A 160 -1.48 1.22 7.61
CA ALA A 160 -1.05 -0.15 7.35
C ALA A 160 -0.54 -0.28 5.91
N PHE A 161 0.73 -0.64 5.74
CA PHE A 161 1.29 -0.79 4.40
C PHE A 161 2.29 -1.94 4.32
N SER A 162 2.48 -2.42 3.11
CA SER A 162 3.61 -3.26 2.74
C SER A 162 4.43 -2.62 1.63
N THR A 163 5.72 -2.93 1.62
CA THR A 163 6.66 -2.50 0.59
C THR A 163 7.69 -3.59 0.35
N PHE A 164 8.54 -3.41 -0.63
CA PHE A 164 9.67 -4.31 -0.84
C PHE A 164 10.90 -3.82 -0.08
N GLY A 165 11.65 -4.76 0.49
CA GLY A 165 12.87 -4.51 1.25
C GLY A 165 14.14 -4.57 0.40
N THR A 166 15.29 -4.32 1.04
CA THR A 166 16.61 -4.16 0.41
C THR A 166 17.10 -5.37 -0.37
N THR A 167 16.60 -6.57 -0.07
CA THR A 167 16.96 -7.81 -0.76
C THR A 167 16.11 -8.10 -1.99
N ASN A 168 15.09 -7.26 -2.28
CA ASN A 168 14.22 -7.48 -3.42
C ASN A 168 14.98 -7.42 -4.75
N MET A 169 14.73 -8.42 -5.62
CA MET A 169 15.36 -8.55 -6.94
C MET A 169 16.89 -8.51 -6.88
N HIS A 170 17.50 -9.00 -5.78
CA HIS A 170 18.94 -8.90 -5.54
C HIS A 170 19.77 -9.46 -6.69
N GLU A 171 19.41 -10.65 -7.21
CA GLU A 171 20.11 -11.30 -8.31
C GLU A 171 20.03 -10.49 -9.62
N ILE A 172 18.87 -9.91 -9.89
CA ILE A 172 18.68 -9.06 -11.08
C ILE A 172 19.47 -7.76 -10.94
N ARG A 173 19.47 -7.15 -9.75
CA ARG A 173 20.28 -5.94 -9.48
C ARG A 173 21.76 -6.19 -9.63
N GLN A 174 22.26 -7.33 -9.16
CA GLN A 174 23.67 -7.71 -9.34
C GLN A 174 24.05 -7.91 -10.80
N LEU A 175 23.17 -8.50 -11.61
CA LEU A 175 23.46 -8.79 -13.01
C LEU A 175 23.33 -7.55 -13.92
N THR A 176 22.38 -6.67 -13.63
CA THR A 176 22.05 -5.56 -14.52
C THR A 176 22.63 -4.21 -14.08
N GLY A 177 23.00 -4.10 -12.81
CA GLY A 177 23.37 -2.83 -12.17
C GLY A 177 22.19 -1.86 -11.98
N HIS A 178 20.94 -2.32 -12.21
CA HIS A 178 19.73 -1.50 -12.13
C HIS A 178 18.75 -2.06 -11.08
N GLY A 179 18.08 -1.16 -10.36
CA GLY A 179 17.04 -1.49 -9.38
C GLY A 179 16.53 -0.23 -8.69
N LEU A 180 15.55 -0.40 -7.83
CA LEU A 180 15.08 0.67 -6.95
C LEU A 180 15.94 0.71 -5.67
N ASP A 181 15.99 1.87 -5.06
CA ASP A 181 16.56 2.04 -3.73
C ASP A 181 15.45 1.73 -2.70
N TYR A 182 15.54 0.53 -2.12
CA TYR A 182 14.57 0.08 -1.13
C TYR A 182 15.01 0.49 0.27
N LEU A 183 14.06 0.90 1.10
CA LEU A 183 14.29 1.18 2.51
C LEU A 183 14.32 -0.12 3.32
N SER A 184 15.21 -0.19 4.31
CA SER A 184 15.20 -1.25 5.31
C SER A 184 14.06 -1.07 6.31
N VAL A 185 13.77 -2.10 7.11
CA VAL A 185 12.78 -2.01 8.19
C VAL A 185 13.16 -0.93 9.20
N GLU A 186 14.44 -0.82 9.53
CA GLU A 186 14.97 0.18 10.48
C GLU A 186 14.81 1.61 9.95
N GLU A 187 15.08 1.82 8.65
CA GLU A 187 14.89 3.12 8.01
C GLU A 187 13.41 3.51 7.96
N LEU A 188 12.51 2.57 7.65
CA LEU A 188 11.07 2.81 7.70
C LEU A 188 10.57 3.11 9.11
N GLN A 189 11.05 2.37 10.12
CA GLN A 189 10.73 2.64 11.51
C GLN A 189 11.22 4.02 11.96
N ALA A 190 12.39 4.44 11.52
CA ALA A 190 12.93 5.78 11.82
C ALA A 190 12.08 6.89 11.20
N LEU A 191 11.52 6.68 9.98
CA LEU A 191 10.61 7.62 9.34
C LEU A 191 9.23 7.66 10.01
N LEU A 192 8.75 6.53 10.54
CA LEU A 192 7.45 6.41 11.18
C LEU A 192 7.41 6.94 12.61
N SER A 193 8.47 6.67 13.40
CA SER A 193 8.50 6.93 14.85
C SER A 193 8.22 8.37 15.30
N PRO A 194 8.46 9.44 14.49
CA PRO A 194 8.08 10.79 14.87
C PRO A 194 6.57 11.03 14.91
N HIS A 195 5.77 10.18 14.24
CA HIS A 195 4.36 10.40 13.99
C HIS A 195 3.47 9.24 14.42
N PHE A 196 4.00 8.03 14.56
CA PHE A 196 3.23 6.80 14.77
C PHE A 196 3.83 5.94 15.88
N ASP A 197 2.95 5.32 16.66
CA ASP A 197 3.30 4.18 17.51
C ASP A 197 3.28 2.93 16.64
N ILE A 198 4.41 2.26 16.49
CA ILE A 198 4.57 1.09 15.62
C ILE A 198 4.01 -0.13 16.33
N LEU A 199 2.89 -0.65 15.85
CA LEU A 199 2.23 -1.81 16.42
C LEU A 199 2.83 -3.14 15.94
N HIS A 200 3.27 -3.18 14.69
CA HIS A 200 3.85 -4.35 14.05
C HIS A 200 4.79 -3.93 12.92
N ALA A 201 5.95 -4.57 12.83
CA ALA A 201 6.88 -4.45 11.71
C ALA A 201 7.62 -5.78 11.55
N GLU A 202 7.64 -6.30 10.34
CA GLU A 202 8.36 -7.54 10.00
C GLU A 202 8.87 -7.48 8.57
N GLU A 203 9.89 -8.29 8.28
CA GLU A 203 10.37 -8.54 6.93
C GLU A 203 10.36 -10.04 6.66
N GLU A 204 9.97 -10.44 5.45
CA GLU A 204 9.96 -11.83 5.00
C GLU A 204 10.58 -11.91 3.61
N VAL A 205 11.45 -12.89 3.41
CA VAL A 205 12.08 -13.15 2.11
C VAL A 205 11.36 -14.29 1.42
N VAL A 206 10.80 -14.02 0.24
CA VAL A 206 10.15 -15.01 -0.62
C VAL A 206 11.02 -15.25 -1.84
N THR A 207 11.40 -16.50 -2.09
CA THR A 207 12.15 -16.89 -3.28
C THR A 207 11.21 -17.38 -4.38
N LEU A 208 11.29 -16.77 -5.56
CA LEU A 208 10.54 -17.17 -6.74
C LEU A 208 11.48 -17.91 -7.70
N PRO A 209 11.30 -19.22 -7.94
CA PRO A 209 12.08 -19.94 -8.94
C PRO A 209 11.56 -19.61 -10.34
N PHE A 210 12.47 -19.22 -11.22
CA PHE A 210 12.20 -19.09 -12.64
C PHE A 210 12.87 -20.26 -13.37
N PRO A 211 12.11 -21.28 -13.84
CA PRO A 211 12.68 -22.52 -14.38
C PRO A 211 13.39 -22.35 -15.72
N THR A 212 13.09 -21.28 -16.46
CA THR A 212 13.76 -20.95 -17.75
C THR A 212 13.84 -19.44 -17.94
N PRO A 213 14.95 -18.92 -18.49
CA PRO A 213 14.97 -17.55 -19.01
C PRO A 213 13.93 -17.45 -20.15
N GLN A 214 12.95 -16.61 -20.00
CA GLN A 214 12.03 -16.27 -21.10
C GLN A 214 12.53 -15.04 -21.83
#